data_26c3d19b47fe27dc768a9c8f8c4201df
#
_entry.id   26c3d19b47fe27dc768a9c8f8c4201df
#
_cell.length_a   1.000
_cell.length_b   1.000
_cell.length_c   1.000
_cell.angle_alpha   90.00
_cell.angle_beta   90.00
_cell.angle_gamma   90.00
#
_symmetry.space_group_name_H-M   'P 1'
#
loop_
_entity.id
_entity.type
_entity.pdbx_description
1 polymer ?
#
loop_
_entity_poly.entity_id
_entity_poly.type
_entity_poly.pdbx_seq_one_letter_code
_entity_poly.pdbx_strand_id
1 'polypeptide(L)'
;FHGGVNDIGGNKFLVESKDTKVFMDFGMSFSQEGQFFSQFLGPRTSNSLNDLFELGILPKIKGLYRRDYAKHMDFDGYEDTEVDAVLLTHAHVDHCKYISYLRPDIPIYCSEASKLIMQNYDDTGTDQYLSVKERFQVYTNKKGEISRATSKINPPIPREIRVFEEGKEFSIDSIDVVPMPVDHSVPGVDAFILHTSSGSIANTGDLRFHGRRADDTERFVEKCGESSLDLILCEGTRVESESSMTEFDVESISSKIIDETKRS
;
A
#
# COMPACT_ATOMS: atom_id res chain seq x y z
N PHE A 1 2.85 1.54 -14.40
CA PHE A 1 2.81 0.33 -13.55
C PHE A 1 4.21 0.02 -13.04
N HIS A 2 4.35 -0.07 -11.73
CA HIS A 2 5.60 -0.39 -11.04
C HIS A 2 5.53 -1.73 -10.26
N GLY A 3 4.46 -2.48 -10.46
CA GLY A 3 4.19 -3.80 -9.89
C GLY A 3 2.70 -4.11 -9.91
N GLY A 4 2.31 -5.32 -9.50
CA GLY A 4 0.91 -5.77 -9.44
C GLY A 4 0.32 -6.23 -10.78
N VAL A 5 1.10 -6.28 -11.87
CA VAL A 5 0.62 -6.76 -13.17
C VAL A 5 1.12 -8.18 -13.41
N ASN A 6 0.21 -9.11 -13.68
CA ASN A 6 0.50 -10.54 -13.83
C ASN A 6 1.21 -11.15 -12.60
N ASP A 7 0.93 -10.63 -11.41
CA ASP A 7 1.53 -11.07 -10.16
C ASP A 7 0.50 -10.96 -9.02
N ILE A 8 0.70 -11.72 -7.95
CA ILE A 8 -0.11 -11.60 -6.73
C ILE A 8 0.60 -10.64 -5.79
N GLY A 9 -0.05 -9.49 -5.55
CA GLY A 9 0.48 -8.41 -4.73
C GLY A 9 1.51 -7.55 -5.45
N GLY A 10 2.21 -6.72 -4.70
CA GLY A 10 3.18 -5.78 -5.23
C GLY A 10 2.55 -4.57 -5.90
N ASN A 11 1.30 -4.29 -5.60
CA ASN A 11 0.51 -3.23 -6.21
C ASN A 11 1.19 -1.87 -6.02
N LYS A 12 1.57 -1.25 -7.14
CA LYS A 12 2.20 0.07 -7.23
C LYS A 12 1.85 0.70 -8.57
N PHE A 13 0.74 1.45 -8.62
CA PHE A 13 0.28 2.12 -9.85
C PHE A 13 0.45 3.62 -9.69
N LEU A 14 1.27 4.24 -10.52
CA LEU A 14 1.47 5.69 -10.53
C LEU A 14 0.50 6.32 -11.52
N VAL A 15 -0.36 7.20 -11.04
CA VAL A 15 -1.23 8.07 -11.83
C VAL A 15 -0.61 9.46 -11.90
N GLU A 16 -0.41 9.95 -13.11
CA GLU A 16 0.09 11.30 -13.36
C GLU A 16 -0.96 12.12 -14.11
N SER A 17 -1.30 13.27 -13.59
CA SER A 17 -2.21 14.22 -14.20
C SER A 17 -1.70 15.64 -14.02
N LYS A 18 -1.36 16.32 -15.11
CA LYS A 18 -0.65 17.60 -15.07
C LYS A 18 0.63 17.48 -14.23
N ASP A 19 0.71 18.27 -13.15
CA ASP A 19 1.87 18.27 -12.24
C ASP A 19 1.64 17.38 -11.01
N THR A 20 0.51 16.64 -10.93
CA THR A 20 0.15 15.81 -9.79
C THR A 20 0.49 14.34 -10.06
N LYS A 21 1.18 13.71 -9.12
CA LYS A 21 1.59 12.30 -9.18
C LYS A 21 1.17 11.57 -7.92
N VAL A 22 0.31 10.59 -8.06
CA VAL A 22 -0.25 9.81 -6.94
C VAL A 22 -0.02 8.32 -7.16
N PHE A 23 0.58 7.65 -6.20
CA PHE A 23 0.58 6.19 -6.19
C PHE A 23 -0.74 5.64 -5.66
N MET A 24 -1.29 4.65 -6.35
CA MET A 24 -2.29 3.74 -5.80
C MET A 24 -1.56 2.52 -5.28
N ASP A 25 -1.62 2.32 -3.96
CA ASP A 25 -0.90 1.34 -3.19
C ASP A 25 0.63 1.42 -3.31
N PHE A 26 1.34 0.78 -2.37
CA PHE A 26 2.79 0.63 -2.41
C PHE A 26 3.20 -0.66 -1.68
N GLY A 27 2.83 -1.79 -2.27
CA GLY A 27 2.82 -3.09 -1.65
C GLY A 27 3.97 -4.01 -2.03
N MET A 28 4.00 -5.16 -1.36
CA MET A 28 4.97 -6.22 -1.53
C MET A 28 4.46 -7.28 -2.51
N SER A 29 5.28 -7.72 -3.46
CA SER A 29 5.00 -8.88 -4.30
C SER A 29 5.41 -10.16 -3.59
N PHE A 30 4.47 -11.07 -3.37
CA PHE A 30 4.75 -12.37 -2.74
C PHE A 30 5.64 -13.25 -3.60
N SER A 31 5.46 -13.22 -4.92
CA SER A 31 6.23 -14.04 -5.84
C SER A 31 7.69 -13.60 -5.90
N GLN A 32 7.95 -12.30 -6.01
CA GLN A 32 9.29 -11.73 -6.05
C GLN A 32 10.01 -11.91 -4.71
N GLU A 33 9.33 -11.64 -3.58
CA GLU A 33 9.89 -11.90 -2.25
C GLU A 33 10.22 -13.38 -2.07
N GLY A 34 9.31 -14.28 -2.44
CA GLY A 34 9.55 -15.73 -2.36
C GLY A 34 10.65 -16.24 -3.27
N GLN A 35 10.86 -15.60 -4.42
CA GLN A 35 11.92 -15.96 -5.36
C GLN A 35 13.31 -15.59 -4.85
N PHE A 36 13.46 -14.41 -4.24
CA PHE A 36 14.77 -13.88 -3.86
C PHE A 36 15.08 -14.03 -2.38
N PHE A 37 14.06 -14.04 -1.52
CA PHE A 37 14.19 -14.04 -0.07
C PHE A 37 13.44 -15.20 0.58
N SER A 38 13.73 -16.43 0.12
CA SER A 38 13.07 -17.61 0.66
C SER A 38 13.57 -17.99 2.05
N GLN A 39 12.71 -18.57 2.87
CA GLN A 39 13.00 -19.07 4.23
C GLN A 39 13.48 -17.95 5.17
N PHE A 40 14.76 -18.00 5.59
CA PHE A 40 15.38 -17.04 6.52
C PHE A 40 16.20 -15.95 5.81
N LEU A 41 16.24 -15.94 4.50
CA LEU A 41 16.91 -14.89 3.74
C LEU A 41 16.05 -13.62 3.68
N GLY A 42 16.71 -12.49 3.68
CA GLY A 42 16.07 -11.17 3.53
C GLY A 42 17.03 -10.16 2.91
N PRO A 43 16.54 -8.98 2.53
CA PRO A 43 17.42 -7.91 2.05
C PRO A 43 18.52 -7.61 3.06
N ARG A 44 19.72 -7.39 2.58
CA ARG A 44 20.86 -7.08 3.45
C ARG A 44 20.68 -5.71 4.13
N THR A 45 20.56 -5.72 5.44
CA THR A 45 20.35 -4.48 6.23
C THR A 45 21.46 -3.45 6.03
N SER A 46 22.69 -3.91 5.72
CA SER A 46 23.84 -3.04 5.42
C SER A 46 23.77 -2.38 4.05
N ASN A 47 22.94 -2.89 3.14
CA ASN A 47 22.81 -2.41 1.76
C ASN A 47 21.57 -1.52 1.55
N SER A 48 20.86 -1.19 2.62
CA SER A 48 19.62 -0.38 2.58
C SER A 48 18.60 -0.97 1.58
N LEU A 49 18.13 -0.16 0.63
CA LEU A 49 17.18 -0.59 -0.41
C LEU A 49 17.85 -1.08 -1.70
N ASN A 50 19.19 -1.08 -1.79
CA ASN A 50 19.88 -1.44 -3.03
C ASN A 50 19.53 -2.85 -3.52
N ASP A 51 19.39 -3.83 -2.62
CA ASP A 51 19.01 -5.18 -3.02
C ASP A 51 17.62 -5.17 -3.69
N LEU A 52 16.66 -4.42 -3.14
CA LEU A 52 15.31 -4.31 -3.69
C LEU A 52 15.29 -3.58 -5.04
N PHE A 53 16.18 -2.60 -5.23
CA PHE A 53 16.31 -1.89 -6.51
C PHE A 53 16.99 -2.73 -7.59
N GLU A 54 18.05 -3.44 -7.25
CA GLU A 54 18.76 -4.31 -8.20
C GLU A 54 17.91 -5.50 -8.64
N LEU A 55 17.03 -5.99 -7.75
CA LEU A 55 16.08 -7.05 -8.06
C LEU A 55 14.80 -6.56 -8.76
N GLY A 56 14.65 -5.22 -8.94
CA GLY A 56 13.47 -4.64 -9.58
C GLY A 56 12.20 -4.68 -8.72
N ILE A 57 12.31 -4.98 -7.43
CA ILE A 57 11.18 -5.04 -6.49
C ILE A 57 10.65 -3.63 -6.17
N LEU A 58 11.56 -2.65 -6.09
CA LEU A 58 11.22 -1.24 -5.87
C LEU A 58 11.62 -0.39 -7.08
N PRO A 59 10.77 0.57 -7.49
CA PRO A 59 11.10 1.51 -8.56
C PRO A 59 12.16 2.52 -8.11
N LYS A 60 13.13 2.83 -8.99
CA LYS A 60 14.16 3.87 -8.74
C LYS A 60 13.57 5.26 -9.06
N ILE A 61 12.79 5.82 -8.15
CA ILE A 61 12.17 7.14 -8.30
C ILE A 61 12.85 8.13 -7.35
N LYS A 62 13.26 9.28 -7.88
CA LYS A 62 13.91 10.35 -7.13
C LYS A 62 13.00 10.91 -6.05
N GLY A 63 13.55 11.21 -4.88
CA GLY A 63 12.84 11.83 -3.78
C GLY A 63 11.74 10.99 -3.13
N LEU A 64 11.52 9.74 -3.55
CA LEU A 64 10.44 8.91 -3.05
C LEU A 64 10.74 8.28 -1.68
N TYR A 65 12.00 7.92 -1.44
CA TYR A 65 12.37 7.08 -0.30
C TYR A 65 12.94 7.88 0.87
N ARG A 66 12.86 7.26 2.04
CA ARG A 66 13.39 7.80 3.31
C ARG A 66 14.87 8.13 3.22
N ARG A 67 15.25 9.23 3.86
CA ARG A 67 16.61 9.75 3.89
C ARG A 67 17.65 8.76 4.39
N ASP A 68 17.32 7.98 5.42
CA ASP A 68 18.23 7.00 6.02
C ASP A 68 18.49 5.80 5.10
N TYR A 69 17.64 5.58 4.10
CA TYR A 69 17.84 4.58 3.06
C TYR A 69 18.50 5.16 1.80
N ALA A 70 18.10 6.36 1.37
CA ALA A 70 18.53 6.96 0.10
C ALA A 70 19.97 7.50 0.13
N LYS A 71 20.42 8.06 1.26
CA LYS A 71 21.66 8.84 1.37
C LYS A 71 22.97 8.04 1.21
N HIS A 72 22.92 6.72 1.11
CA HIS A 72 24.05 5.82 0.96
C HIS A 72 24.12 5.10 -0.38
N MET A 73 23.19 5.42 -1.22
CA MET A 73 23.06 4.80 -2.53
C MET A 73 23.72 5.77 -3.53
N ASP A 74 24.44 5.23 -4.53
CA ASP A 74 24.81 5.98 -5.73
C ASP A 74 23.56 6.42 -6.53
N PHE A 75 22.50 6.69 -5.79
CA PHE A 75 21.21 7.09 -6.28
C PHE A 75 21.00 8.53 -5.80
N ASP A 76 21.06 9.47 -6.74
CA ASP A 76 20.76 10.91 -6.53
C ASP A 76 19.29 11.12 -6.12
N GLY A 77 18.86 10.37 -5.10
CA GLY A 77 17.45 10.16 -4.78
C GLY A 77 16.96 10.97 -3.61
N TYR A 78 17.75 11.92 -3.10
CA TYR A 78 17.37 12.69 -1.92
C TYR A 78 17.02 14.15 -2.24
N GLU A 79 16.56 14.41 -3.41
CA GLU A 79 16.00 15.70 -3.81
C GLU A 79 14.51 15.81 -3.41
N ASP A 80 13.88 16.92 -3.77
CA ASP A 80 12.45 17.08 -3.53
C ASP A 80 11.66 15.96 -4.22
N THR A 81 10.63 15.47 -3.54
CA THR A 81 9.80 14.41 -4.11
C THR A 81 8.96 14.96 -5.26
N GLU A 82 8.84 14.17 -6.31
CA GLU A 82 7.87 14.42 -7.38
C GLU A 82 6.52 13.72 -7.13
N VAL A 83 6.40 12.96 -6.03
CA VAL A 83 5.18 12.22 -5.70
C VAL A 83 4.43 12.98 -4.61
N ASP A 84 3.17 13.30 -4.88
CA ASP A 84 2.34 14.16 -4.04
C ASP A 84 1.59 13.37 -2.96
N ALA A 85 1.26 12.09 -3.24
CA ALA A 85 0.53 11.26 -2.29
C ALA A 85 0.61 9.76 -2.62
N VAL A 86 0.19 8.95 -1.65
CA VAL A 86 -0.22 7.56 -1.84
C VAL A 86 -1.68 7.42 -1.45
N LEU A 87 -2.49 6.84 -2.34
CA LEU A 87 -3.86 6.36 -2.07
C LEU A 87 -3.77 4.89 -1.71
N LEU A 88 -4.06 4.55 -0.48
CA LEU A 88 -4.05 3.16 0.00
C LEU A 88 -5.46 2.58 -0.06
N THR A 89 -5.63 1.52 -0.84
CA THR A 89 -6.91 0.79 -0.93
C THR A 89 -7.22 0.08 0.39
N HIS A 90 -6.22 -0.58 0.98
CA HIS A 90 -6.36 -1.26 2.26
C HIS A 90 -5.00 -1.68 2.84
N ALA A 91 -5.00 -2.16 4.08
CA ALA A 91 -3.77 -2.42 4.82
C ALA A 91 -3.26 -3.87 4.76
N HIS A 92 -3.55 -4.64 3.69
CA HIS A 92 -2.80 -5.87 3.45
C HIS A 92 -1.36 -5.58 3.01
N VAL A 93 -0.44 -6.47 3.32
CA VAL A 93 1.00 -6.26 3.09
C VAL A 93 1.37 -6.12 1.62
N ASP A 94 0.64 -6.74 0.74
CA ASP A 94 0.78 -6.64 -0.72
C ASP A 94 0.26 -5.33 -1.31
N HIS A 95 -0.38 -4.49 -0.48
CA HIS A 95 -0.80 -3.13 -0.81
C HIS A 95 -0.05 -2.06 0.00
N CYS A 96 0.36 -2.33 1.25
CA CYS A 96 0.93 -1.30 2.12
C CYS A 96 2.40 -1.51 2.55
N LYS A 97 2.97 -2.71 2.42
CA LYS A 97 4.25 -3.09 3.05
C LYS A 97 5.39 -2.09 2.83
N TYR A 98 5.56 -1.63 1.61
CA TYR A 98 6.69 -0.77 1.26
C TYR A 98 6.44 0.72 1.49
N ILE A 99 5.23 1.11 1.97
CA ILE A 99 4.97 2.46 2.48
C ILE A 99 5.99 2.81 3.59
N SER A 100 6.41 1.82 4.38
CA SER A 100 7.42 2.00 5.43
C SER A 100 8.78 2.52 4.92
N TYR A 101 9.08 2.35 3.63
CA TYR A 101 10.29 2.85 2.99
C TYR A 101 10.17 4.26 2.42
N LEU A 102 8.94 4.76 2.28
CA LEU A 102 8.68 6.08 1.71
C LEU A 102 9.03 7.20 2.70
N ARG A 103 9.30 8.37 2.17
CA ARG A 103 9.48 9.59 2.97
C ARG A 103 8.26 9.85 3.86
N PRO A 104 8.46 10.30 5.10
CA PRO A 104 7.35 10.57 6.01
C PRO A 104 6.49 11.79 5.62
N ASP A 105 7.02 12.69 4.80
CA ASP A 105 6.36 13.90 4.30
C ASP A 105 5.49 13.66 3.06
N ILE A 106 5.49 12.47 2.48
CA ILE A 106 4.51 12.05 1.46
C ILE A 106 3.23 11.62 2.21
N PRO A 107 2.10 12.32 2.04
CA PRO A 107 0.86 11.98 2.70
C PRO A 107 0.29 10.64 2.20
N ILE A 108 -0.23 9.86 3.13
CA ILE A 108 -0.93 8.60 2.84
C ILE A 108 -2.43 8.82 3.09
N TYR A 109 -3.22 8.71 2.05
CA TYR A 109 -4.69 8.73 2.13
C TYR A 109 -5.20 7.30 2.31
N CYS A 110 -5.97 7.06 3.35
CA CYS A 110 -6.52 5.73 3.66
C CYS A 110 -7.81 5.83 4.47
N SER A 111 -8.54 4.73 4.58
CA SER A 111 -9.68 4.62 5.51
C SER A 111 -9.19 4.62 6.96
N GLU A 112 -10.09 4.98 7.92
CA GLU A 112 -9.76 4.90 9.35
C GLU A 112 -9.41 3.47 9.79
N ALA A 113 -10.08 2.46 9.24
CA ALA A 113 -9.80 1.06 9.56
C ALA A 113 -8.39 0.65 9.07
N SER A 114 -8.01 1.03 7.86
CA SER A 114 -6.65 0.79 7.35
C SER A 114 -5.58 1.47 8.19
N LYS A 115 -5.83 2.69 8.65
CA LYS A 115 -4.93 3.41 9.58
C LYS A 115 -4.78 2.64 10.90
N LEU A 116 -5.87 2.16 11.49
CA LEU A 116 -5.82 1.38 12.74
C LEU A 116 -5.06 0.05 12.58
N ILE A 117 -5.20 -0.61 11.43
CA ILE A 117 -4.44 -1.82 11.12
C ILE A 117 -2.93 -1.49 11.00
N MET A 118 -2.58 -0.43 10.27
CA MET A 118 -1.19 0.02 10.17
C MET A 118 -0.61 0.41 11.54
N GLN A 119 -1.40 1.04 12.41
CA GLN A 119 -0.98 1.32 13.78
C GLN A 119 -0.68 0.04 14.56
N ASN A 120 -1.51 -0.99 14.42
CA ASN A 120 -1.25 -2.28 15.06
C ASN A 120 0.06 -2.93 14.56
N TYR A 121 0.40 -2.78 13.29
CA TYR A 121 1.70 -3.22 12.76
C TYR A 121 2.86 -2.43 13.39
N ASP A 122 2.74 -1.12 13.53
CA ASP A 122 3.75 -0.29 14.22
C ASP A 122 3.91 -0.69 15.69
N ASP A 123 2.81 -0.93 16.40
CA ASP A 123 2.79 -1.30 17.82
C ASP A 123 3.40 -2.69 18.08
N THR A 124 3.24 -3.62 17.14
CA THR A 124 3.87 -4.95 17.19
C THR A 124 5.34 -4.93 16.76
N GLY A 125 5.83 -3.80 16.27
CA GLY A 125 7.24 -3.58 15.90
C GLY A 125 7.66 -4.21 14.58
N THR A 126 6.71 -4.61 13.74
CA THR A 126 7.01 -5.23 12.45
C THR A 126 7.38 -4.20 11.39
N ASP A 127 6.79 -3.01 11.42
CA ASP A 127 6.93 -1.98 10.38
C ASP A 127 6.93 -0.55 10.95
N GLN A 128 6.93 0.46 10.09
CA GLN A 128 6.95 1.88 10.44
C GLN A 128 6.04 2.67 9.49
N TYR A 129 4.72 2.50 9.67
CA TYR A 129 3.72 3.13 8.80
C TYR A 129 3.34 4.54 9.27
N LEU A 130 3.01 4.70 10.56
CA LEU A 130 2.51 5.96 11.12
C LEU A 130 3.64 6.86 11.62
N SER A 131 4.79 6.28 11.94
CA SER A 131 5.96 7.04 12.35
C SER A 131 7.25 6.37 11.89
N VAL A 132 8.21 7.18 11.50
CA VAL A 132 9.50 6.73 10.99
C VAL A 132 10.58 6.93 12.03
N LYS A 133 11.24 5.86 12.44
CA LYS A 133 12.48 5.92 13.24
C LYS A 133 13.66 5.76 12.27
N GLU A 134 14.43 6.83 12.12
CA GLU A 134 15.67 6.73 11.33
C GLU A 134 16.65 5.77 12.03
N ARG A 135 17.18 4.81 11.29
CA ARG A 135 18.10 3.79 11.82
C ARG A 135 19.45 4.36 12.18
N PHE A 136 19.83 5.46 11.55
CA PHE A 136 21.10 6.16 11.77
C PHE A 136 21.01 7.57 11.21
N GLN A 137 21.81 8.48 11.78
CA GLN A 137 22.05 9.77 11.17
C GLN A 137 23.25 9.72 10.25
N VAL A 138 23.13 10.38 9.13
CA VAL A 138 24.22 10.58 8.19
C VAL A 138 24.78 11.98 8.40
N TYR A 139 26.08 12.08 8.53
CA TYR A 139 26.78 13.34 8.64
C TYR A 139 28.07 13.33 7.82
N THR A 140 28.51 14.50 7.41
CA THR A 140 29.83 14.65 6.81
C THR A 140 30.86 14.82 7.91
N ASN A 141 31.84 13.95 7.97
CA ASN A 141 32.93 14.03 8.94
C ASN A 141 33.91 15.17 8.60
N LYS A 142 34.88 15.42 9.49
CA LYS A 142 35.90 16.50 9.30
C LYS A 142 36.78 16.31 8.07
N LYS A 143 36.78 15.12 7.47
CA LYS A 143 37.53 14.82 6.22
C LYS A 143 36.69 14.99 4.96
N GLY A 144 35.44 15.43 5.09
CA GLY A 144 34.51 15.53 3.95
C GLY A 144 33.86 14.21 3.55
N GLU A 145 34.09 13.12 4.31
CA GLU A 145 33.51 11.81 4.02
C GLU A 145 32.17 11.65 4.69
N ILE A 146 31.26 10.95 4.02
CA ILE A 146 29.93 10.62 4.59
C ILE A 146 30.10 9.50 5.62
N SER A 147 29.63 9.74 6.82
CA SER A 147 29.69 8.82 7.97
C SER A 147 28.34 8.62 8.63
N ARG A 148 28.19 7.51 9.33
CA ARG A 148 26.95 7.16 10.07
C ARG A 148 27.16 7.34 11.57
N ALA A 149 26.16 7.90 12.26
CA ALA A 149 26.08 7.92 13.71
C ALA A 149 24.83 7.15 14.17
N THR A 150 25.04 6.08 14.93
CA THR A 150 23.97 5.29 15.55
C THR A 150 23.64 5.77 16.98
N SER A 151 24.46 6.64 17.53
CA SER A 151 24.39 7.08 18.95
C SER A 151 23.36 8.19 19.22
N LYS A 152 22.81 8.83 18.17
CA LYS A 152 21.75 9.83 18.28
C LYS A 152 20.51 9.29 17.61
N ILE A 153 19.67 8.62 18.36
CA ILE A 153 18.33 8.24 17.91
C ILE A 153 17.50 9.52 17.95
N ASN A 154 17.13 10.00 16.78
CA ASN A 154 16.15 11.08 16.68
C ASN A 154 14.78 10.57 17.16
N PRO A 155 13.95 11.45 17.73
CA PRO A 155 12.57 11.08 17.99
C PRO A 155 11.91 10.60 16.67
N PRO A 156 10.92 9.70 16.76
CA PRO A 156 10.20 9.26 15.58
C PRO A 156 9.60 10.46 14.82
N ILE A 157 9.70 10.44 13.52
CA ILE A 157 9.09 11.46 12.64
C ILE A 157 7.69 10.96 12.30
N PRO A 158 6.62 11.67 12.68
CA PRO A 158 5.27 11.27 12.33
C PRO A 158 5.08 11.34 10.82
N ARG A 159 4.38 10.36 10.25
CA ARG A 159 3.96 10.37 8.86
C ARG A 159 2.64 11.12 8.75
N GLU A 160 2.46 11.85 7.67
CA GLU A 160 1.19 12.50 7.36
C GLU A 160 0.18 11.46 6.88
N ILE A 161 -0.78 11.09 7.73
CA ILE A 161 -1.90 10.21 7.39
C ILE A 161 -3.17 11.05 7.25
N ARG A 162 -3.76 11.00 6.09
CA ARG A 162 -5.04 11.68 5.77
C ARG A 162 -6.14 10.65 5.64
N VAL A 163 -7.03 10.63 6.62
CA VAL A 163 -8.19 9.74 6.59
C VAL A 163 -9.27 10.37 5.74
N PHE A 164 -9.74 9.65 4.74
CA PHE A 164 -10.89 10.06 3.94
C PHE A 164 -12.20 9.48 4.52
N GLU A 165 -13.31 10.06 4.12
CA GLU A 165 -14.66 9.57 4.43
C GLU A 165 -15.17 8.73 3.25
N GLU A 166 -15.57 7.48 3.52
CA GLU A 166 -16.11 6.55 2.51
C GLU A 166 -17.26 7.20 1.71
N GLY A 167 -17.20 7.10 0.40
CA GLY A 167 -18.21 7.65 -0.50
C GLY A 167 -18.19 9.17 -0.70
N LYS A 168 -17.28 9.89 -0.02
CA LYS A 168 -17.16 11.34 -0.13
C LYS A 168 -15.94 11.72 -0.97
N GLU A 169 -16.22 12.40 -2.06
CA GLU A 169 -15.19 12.92 -2.96
C GLU A 169 -14.25 13.90 -2.27
N PHE A 170 -12.96 13.80 -2.60
CA PHE A 170 -11.92 14.77 -2.23
C PHE A 170 -10.92 14.93 -3.37
N SER A 171 -10.07 15.94 -3.29
CA SER A 171 -9.07 16.21 -4.34
C SER A 171 -7.66 16.10 -3.78
N ILE A 172 -6.76 15.57 -4.62
CA ILE A 172 -5.32 15.67 -4.47
C ILE A 172 -4.83 16.51 -5.65
N ASP A 173 -4.64 17.78 -5.41
CA ASP A 173 -4.30 18.79 -6.43
C ASP A 173 -5.19 18.70 -7.68
N SER A 174 -4.70 18.17 -8.80
CA SER A 174 -5.44 18.08 -10.06
C SER A 174 -6.18 16.75 -10.27
N ILE A 175 -6.25 15.90 -9.28
CA ILE A 175 -6.93 14.59 -9.32
C ILE A 175 -8.05 14.58 -8.30
N ASP A 176 -9.30 14.42 -8.78
CA ASP A 176 -10.45 14.22 -7.89
C ASP A 176 -10.62 12.70 -7.64
N VAL A 177 -10.88 12.36 -6.39
CA VAL A 177 -10.90 10.96 -5.91
C VAL A 177 -12.22 10.67 -5.22
N VAL A 178 -12.91 9.65 -5.68
CA VAL A 178 -14.11 9.09 -5.04
C VAL A 178 -13.76 7.75 -4.42
N PRO A 179 -13.58 7.67 -3.09
CA PRO A 179 -13.37 6.39 -2.40
C PRO A 179 -14.72 5.67 -2.27
N MET A 180 -14.76 4.41 -2.61
CA MET A 180 -15.96 3.59 -2.51
C MET A 180 -15.65 2.30 -1.76
N PRO A 181 -16.35 2.02 -0.65
CA PRO A 181 -16.14 0.79 0.09
C PRO A 181 -16.49 -0.41 -0.77
N VAL A 182 -15.71 -1.48 -0.61
CA VAL A 182 -15.95 -2.78 -1.25
C VAL A 182 -15.79 -3.90 -0.23
N ASP A 183 -16.36 -5.06 -0.52
CA ASP A 183 -16.21 -6.24 0.31
C ASP A 183 -14.87 -6.92 0.08
N HIS A 184 -14.18 -7.23 1.16
CA HIS A 184 -12.94 -8.01 1.16
C HIS A 184 -12.72 -8.68 2.52
N SER A 185 -11.56 -9.33 2.72
CA SER A 185 -11.25 -10.11 3.92
C SER A 185 -10.87 -9.27 5.15
N VAL A 186 -10.55 -7.98 4.97
CA VAL A 186 -10.26 -7.05 6.07
C VAL A 186 -11.21 -5.85 6.04
N PRO A 187 -11.44 -5.17 7.17
CA PRO A 187 -12.25 -3.95 7.19
C PRO A 187 -11.52 -2.77 6.54
N GLY A 188 -12.29 -1.83 5.99
CA GLY A 188 -11.80 -0.57 5.45
C GLY A 188 -11.09 -0.72 4.10
N VAL A 189 -11.60 -1.61 3.27
CA VAL A 189 -11.16 -1.74 1.87
C VAL A 189 -11.98 -0.81 1.01
N ASP A 190 -11.30 0.05 0.24
CA ASP A 190 -11.92 1.00 -0.66
C ASP A 190 -11.37 0.81 -2.08
N ALA A 191 -12.27 0.77 -3.03
CA ALA A 191 -12.00 1.02 -4.43
C ALA A 191 -11.95 2.53 -4.68
N PHE A 192 -11.29 2.97 -5.73
CA PHE A 192 -11.21 4.39 -6.08
C PHE A 192 -11.68 4.65 -7.50
N ILE A 193 -12.46 5.72 -7.68
CA ILE A 193 -12.67 6.32 -9.00
C ILE A 193 -11.90 7.65 -9.00
N LEU A 194 -10.96 7.79 -9.93
CA LEU A 194 -10.13 8.97 -10.08
C LEU A 194 -10.56 9.72 -11.33
N HIS A 195 -10.82 11.01 -11.19
CA HIS A 195 -11.08 11.90 -12.30
C HIS A 195 -9.86 12.79 -12.53
N THR A 196 -9.32 12.73 -13.74
CA THR A 196 -8.15 13.50 -14.17
C THR A 196 -8.52 14.39 -15.35
N SER A 197 -7.62 15.30 -15.73
CA SER A 197 -7.80 16.11 -16.92
C SER A 197 -7.81 15.32 -18.23
N SER A 198 -7.34 14.08 -18.22
CA SER A 198 -7.19 13.21 -19.39
C SER A 198 -8.19 12.06 -19.45
N GLY A 199 -8.97 11.86 -18.39
CA GLY A 199 -9.97 10.79 -18.31
C GLY A 199 -10.18 10.29 -16.90
N SER A 200 -11.04 9.29 -16.76
CA SER A 200 -11.44 8.69 -15.49
C SER A 200 -10.94 7.26 -15.37
N ILE A 201 -10.41 6.93 -14.19
CA ILE A 201 -9.82 5.62 -13.88
C ILE A 201 -10.58 5.02 -12.71
N ALA A 202 -10.99 3.76 -12.80
CA ALA A 202 -11.41 2.99 -11.64
C ALA A 202 -10.32 2.00 -11.24
N ASN A 203 -10.02 1.94 -9.94
CA ASN A 203 -9.16 0.93 -9.33
C ASN A 203 -9.97 0.16 -8.29
N THR A 204 -10.12 -1.14 -8.48
CA THR A 204 -10.95 -1.97 -7.61
C THR A 204 -10.31 -2.20 -6.24
N GLY A 205 -8.98 -2.02 -6.08
CA GLY A 205 -8.29 -2.70 -5.01
C GLY A 205 -8.59 -4.19 -5.07
N ASP A 206 -8.63 -4.86 -3.93
CA ASP A 206 -9.10 -6.23 -3.80
C ASP A 206 -10.58 -6.25 -3.44
N LEU A 207 -11.37 -7.03 -4.15
CA LEU A 207 -12.82 -7.10 -3.93
C LEU A 207 -13.36 -8.53 -4.04
N ARG A 208 -14.55 -8.73 -3.47
CA ARG A 208 -15.34 -9.97 -3.60
C ARG A 208 -16.83 -9.65 -3.56
N PHE A 209 -17.66 -10.63 -3.93
CA PHE A 209 -19.13 -10.51 -3.97
C PHE A 209 -19.85 -11.50 -3.04
N HIS A 210 -19.14 -12.10 -2.10
CA HIS A 210 -19.70 -13.20 -1.29
C HIS A 210 -19.49 -13.01 0.22
N GLY A 211 -19.01 -11.86 0.64
CA GLY A 211 -18.86 -11.51 2.05
C GLY A 211 -20.05 -10.70 2.58
N ARG A 212 -19.89 -10.16 3.79
CA ARG A 212 -20.94 -9.40 4.48
C ARG A 212 -21.20 -8.02 3.86
N ARG A 213 -20.27 -7.50 3.09
CA ARG A 213 -20.35 -6.20 2.43
C ARG A 213 -20.48 -6.31 0.91
N ALA A 214 -20.99 -7.43 0.39
CA ALA A 214 -21.18 -7.66 -1.03
C ALA A 214 -21.98 -6.52 -1.71
N ASP A 215 -22.99 -5.98 -1.04
CA ASP A 215 -23.78 -4.84 -1.51
C ASP A 215 -22.94 -3.57 -1.73
N ASP A 216 -21.81 -3.39 -1.00
CA ASP A 216 -20.89 -2.29 -1.22
C ASP A 216 -20.17 -2.46 -2.55
N THR A 217 -19.71 -3.68 -2.83
CA THR A 217 -19.06 -4.01 -4.10
C THR A 217 -20.03 -3.83 -5.28
N GLU A 218 -21.28 -4.26 -5.13
CA GLU A 218 -22.32 -4.07 -6.15
C GLU A 218 -22.53 -2.58 -6.44
N ARG A 219 -22.65 -1.75 -5.40
CA ARG A 219 -22.76 -0.27 -5.56
C ARG A 219 -21.56 0.35 -6.28
N PHE A 220 -20.35 -0.14 -5.98
CA PHE A 220 -19.16 0.31 -6.71
C PHE A 220 -19.25 -0.04 -8.20
N VAL A 221 -19.65 -1.27 -8.53
CA VAL A 221 -19.81 -1.71 -9.93
C VAL A 221 -20.90 -0.90 -10.64
N GLU A 222 -22.04 -0.66 -9.99
CA GLU A 222 -23.10 0.21 -10.54
C GLU A 222 -22.58 1.61 -10.81
N LYS A 223 -21.83 2.20 -9.85
CA LYS A 223 -21.21 3.52 -9.99
C LYS A 223 -20.22 3.56 -11.16
N CYS A 224 -19.43 2.53 -11.34
CA CYS A 224 -18.54 2.40 -12.51
C CYS A 224 -19.33 2.37 -13.82
N GLY A 225 -20.47 1.66 -13.85
CA GLY A 225 -21.34 1.62 -15.03
C GLY A 225 -22.01 2.93 -15.38
N GLU A 226 -22.27 3.78 -14.39
CA GLU A 226 -22.81 5.14 -14.58
C GLU A 226 -21.73 6.15 -14.99
N SER A 227 -20.47 5.87 -14.67
CA SER A 227 -19.34 6.75 -14.93
C SER A 227 -18.75 6.46 -16.32
N SER A 228 -18.35 7.53 -17.03
CA SER A 228 -17.60 7.38 -18.27
C SER A 228 -16.13 7.08 -17.94
N LEU A 229 -15.82 5.81 -17.72
CA LEU A 229 -14.46 5.37 -17.39
C LEU A 229 -13.65 5.11 -18.66
N ASP A 230 -12.42 5.60 -18.68
CA ASP A 230 -11.44 5.36 -19.75
C ASP A 230 -10.56 4.14 -19.44
N LEU A 231 -10.35 3.82 -18.15
CA LEU A 231 -9.52 2.72 -17.69
C LEU A 231 -10.11 2.07 -16.43
N ILE A 232 -10.03 0.75 -16.37
CA ILE A 232 -10.32 -0.03 -15.16
C ILE A 232 -9.09 -0.86 -14.82
N LEU A 233 -8.59 -0.70 -13.59
CA LEU A 233 -7.59 -1.55 -12.96
C LEU A 233 -8.33 -2.50 -12.04
N CYS A 234 -8.44 -3.76 -12.46
CA CYS A 234 -9.21 -4.78 -11.74
C CYS A 234 -8.29 -5.88 -11.26
N GLU A 235 -8.47 -6.30 -10.02
CA GLU A 235 -7.84 -7.50 -9.49
C GLU A 235 -8.33 -8.75 -10.22
N GLY A 236 -7.52 -9.80 -10.25
CA GLY A 236 -7.84 -11.05 -10.94
C GLY A 236 -7.35 -12.29 -10.20
N THR A 237 -7.10 -12.20 -8.92
CA THR A 237 -6.47 -13.25 -8.10
C THR A 237 -7.22 -14.58 -8.14
N ARG A 238 -8.55 -14.55 -8.28
CA ARG A 238 -9.42 -15.72 -8.28
C ARG A 238 -10.26 -15.89 -9.53
N VAL A 239 -9.87 -15.32 -10.64
CA VAL A 239 -10.62 -15.36 -11.92
C VAL A 239 -10.89 -16.79 -12.41
N GLU A 240 -10.03 -17.74 -12.06
CA GLU A 240 -10.16 -19.16 -12.40
C GLU A 240 -10.78 -20.02 -11.28
N SER A 241 -11.17 -19.42 -10.14
CA SER A 241 -11.70 -20.16 -9.00
C SER A 241 -13.21 -20.32 -9.09
N GLU A 242 -13.68 -21.57 -9.06
CA GLU A 242 -15.13 -21.92 -9.03
C GLU A 242 -15.70 -21.97 -7.59
N SER A 243 -14.97 -21.50 -6.57
CA SER A 243 -15.44 -21.53 -5.19
C SER A 243 -16.62 -20.58 -4.97
N SER A 244 -17.74 -21.11 -4.51
CA SER A 244 -19.00 -20.38 -4.25
C SER A 244 -19.36 -20.26 -2.76
N MET A 245 -18.44 -20.61 -1.82
CA MET A 245 -18.73 -20.52 -0.39
C MET A 245 -18.80 -19.04 0.05
N THR A 246 -19.87 -18.71 0.78
CA THR A 246 -20.05 -17.39 1.40
C THR A 246 -19.48 -17.38 2.82
N GLU A 247 -19.28 -16.18 3.41
CA GLU A 247 -18.92 -16.06 4.84
C GLU A 247 -19.98 -16.67 5.75
N PHE A 248 -21.26 -16.59 5.41
CA PHE A 248 -22.34 -17.23 6.17
C PHE A 248 -22.24 -18.75 6.16
N ASP A 249 -21.77 -19.35 5.06
CA ASP A 249 -21.54 -20.79 5.00
C ASP A 249 -20.39 -21.20 5.91
N VAL A 250 -19.31 -20.44 5.94
CA VAL A 250 -18.18 -20.67 6.85
C VAL A 250 -18.58 -20.52 8.32
N GLU A 251 -19.37 -19.50 8.67
CA GLU A 251 -19.89 -19.33 10.02
C GLU A 251 -20.79 -20.49 10.45
N SER A 252 -21.67 -20.96 9.55
CA SER A 252 -22.56 -22.09 9.81
C SER A 252 -21.76 -23.37 10.08
N ILE A 253 -20.74 -23.64 9.26
CA ILE A 253 -19.87 -24.81 9.44
C ILE A 253 -19.07 -24.70 10.75
N SER A 254 -18.50 -23.54 11.03
CA SER A 254 -17.73 -23.29 12.25
C SER A 254 -18.57 -23.47 13.50
N SER A 255 -19.81 -22.96 13.50
CA SER A 255 -20.76 -23.12 14.61
C SER A 255 -21.12 -24.60 14.86
N LYS A 256 -21.32 -25.37 13.79
CA LYS A 256 -21.57 -26.83 13.92
C LYS A 256 -20.38 -27.55 14.53
N ILE A 257 -19.16 -27.27 14.09
CA ILE A 257 -17.93 -27.89 14.63
C ILE A 257 -17.81 -27.56 16.13
N ILE A 258 -18.02 -26.30 16.53
CA ILE A 258 -17.94 -25.89 17.93
C ILE A 258 -19.01 -26.62 18.79
N ASP A 259 -20.23 -26.74 18.28
CA ASP A 259 -21.28 -27.41 19.00
C ASP A 259 -21.06 -28.93 19.14
N GLU A 260 -20.52 -29.57 18.15
CA GLU A 260 -20.13 -30.99 18.19
C GLU A 260 -18.98 -31.23 19.18
N THR A 261 -17.97 -30.32 19.19
CA THR A 261 -16.84 -30.44 20.13
C THR A 261 -17.23 -30.21 21.58
N LYS A 262 -18.30 -29.43 21.88
CA LYS A 262 -18.79 -29.24 23.22
C LYS A 262 -19.63 -30.44 23.74
N ARG A 263 -20.06 -31.34 22.87
CA ARG A 263 -20.86 -32.53 23.20
C ARG A 263 -20.03 -33.79 23.38
N SER A 264 -18.73 -33.75 23.00
CA SER A 264 -17.75 -34.82 23.20
C SER A 264 -16.97 -34.61 24.52
#